data_34bedc22227ca913c3029815589b68ca
#
_entry.id   34bedc22227ca913c3029815589b68ca
#
_cell.length_a   1.000
_cell.length_b   1.000
_cell.length_c   1.000
_cell.angle_alpha   90.00
_cell.angle_beta   90.00
_cell.angle_gamma   90.00
#
_symmetry.space_group_name_H-M   'P 1'
#
loop_
_entity.id
_entity.type
_entity.pdbx_description
1 polymer ?
#
loop_
_entity_poly.entity_id
_entity_poly.type
_entity_poly.pdbx_seq_one_letter_code
_entity_poly.pdbx_strand_id
1 'polypeptide(L)'
;VTVVKRGDVFLVDFNPARGSEQAGFRPALIIQNDVGNRYSPTTIVAAISAAFERTYPFLVRLSAGEGGLERDSMVNASQILTVEKSRLVKKLGSLSAERMQQVDRAVRISLGLE
;
A
#
# COMPACT_ATOMS: atom_id res chain seq x y z
N VAL A 1 -14.97 1.98 7.28
CA VAL A 1 -13.79 1.34 7.89
C VAL A 1 -13.38 2.16 9.10
N THR A 2 -13.32 1.53 10.25
CA THR A 2 -13.07 2.22 11.52
C THR A 2 -11.66 1.98 12.07
N VAL A 3 -11.04 0.86 11.72
CA VAL A 3 -9.72 0.49 12.26
C VAL A 3 -8.74 0.31 11.11
N VAL A 4 -7.69 1.11 11.13
CA VAL A 4 -6.63 1.09 10.12
C VAL A 4 -5.30 0.96 10.84
N LYS A 5 -4.50 -0.02 10.44
CA LYS A 5 -3.18 -0.28 11.00
C LYS A 5 -2.13 -0.28 9.91
N ARG A 6 -0.95 0.22 10.26
CA ARG A 6 0.21 0.13 9.36
C ARG A 6 0.48 -1.35 9.04
N GLY A 7 0.63 -1.65 7.76
CA GLY A 7 0.80 -3.02 7.29
C GLY A 7 -0.47 -3.69 6.80
N ASP A 8 -1.63 -3.09 7.04
CA ASP A 8 -2.88 -3.59 6.49
C ASP A 8 -2.93 -3.38 4.98
N VAL A 9 -3.54 -4.32 4.28
CA VAL A 9 -3.85 -4.22 2.86
C VAL A 9 -5.34 -3.98 2.72
N PHE A 10 -5.70 -2.90 2.05
CA PHE A 10 -7.09 -2.50 1.80
C PHE A 10 -7.39 -2.43 0.32
N LEU A 11 -8.62 -2.77 -0.02
CA LEU A 11 -9.19 -2.37 -1.30
C LEU A 11 -9.57 -0.90 -1.18
N VAL A 12 -9.06 -0.07 -2.08
CA VAL A 12 -9.21 1.39 -2.03
C VAL A 12 -9.93 1.88 -3.28
N ASP A 13 -10.84 2.81 -3.09
CA ASP A 13 -11.51 3.52 -4.19
C ASP A 13 -10.67 4.74 -4.59
N PHE A 14 -9.99 4.63 -5.72
CA PHE A 14 -9.15 5.70 -6.24
C PHE A 14 -9.90 6.61 -7.24
N ASN A 15 -11.20 6.45 -7.39
CA ASN A 15 -11.99 7.28 -8.30
C ASN A 15 -12.36 8.62 -7.67
N PRO A 16 -12.37 9.72 -8.44
CA PRO A 16 -11.83 9.83 -9.78
C PRO A 16 -10.30 9.94 -9.77
N ALA A 17 -9.64 9.31 -10.75
CA ALA A 17 -8.20 9.42 -10.94
C ALA A 17 -7.84 10.68 -11.72
N ARG A 18 -6.60 11.18 -11.54
CA ARG A 18 -6.06 12.33 -12.25
C ARG A 18 -4.65 12.02 -12.74
N GLY A 19 -4.40 12.26 -14.02
CA GLY A 19 -3.09 12.04 -14.60
C GLY A 19 -2.65 10.58 -14.51
N SER A 20 -1.46 10.35 -13.95
CA SER A 20 -0.89 9.00 -13.77
C SER A 20 -1.31 8.32 -12.48
N GLU A 21 -2.22 8.91 -11.70
CA GLU A 21 -2.72 8.31 -10.48
C GLU A 21 -3.48 7.03 -10.73
N GLN A 22 -3.56 6.19 -9.69
CA GLN A 22 -4.37 4.97 -9.75
C GLN A 22 -5.83 5.30 -10.01
N ALA A 23 -6.54 4.40 -10.70
CA ALA A 23 -7.96 4.54 -11.00
C ALA A 23 -8.71 3.27 -10.56
N GLY A 24 -9.99 3.43 -10.24
CA GLY A 24 -10.88 2.33 -9.87
C GLY A 24 -10.59 1.78 -8.48
N PHE A 25 -11.09 0.57 -8.24
CA PHE A 25 -10.88 -0.14 -6.98
C PHE A 25 -9.60 -0.97 -7.09
N ARG A 26 -8.61 -0.67 -6.27
CA ARG A 26 -7.32 -1.36 -6.31
C ARG A 26 -6.79 -1.60 -4.90
N PRO A 27 -6.01 -2.67 -4.71
CA PRO A 27 -5.37 -2.89 -3.42
C PRO A 27 -4.27 -1.87 -3.17
N ALA A 28 -4.08 -1.53 -1.91
CA ALA A 28 -2.98 -0.68 -1.47
C ALA A 28 -2.58 -1.06 -0.05
N LEU A 29 -1.32 -0.77 0.27
CA LEU A 29 -0.74 -1.07 1.58
C LEU A 29 -0.75 0.20 2.43
N ILE A 30 -1.24 0.09 3.65
CA ILE A 30 -1.19 1.19 4.63
C ILE A 30 0.25 1.32 5.13
N ILE A 31 0.86 2.47 4.88
CA ILE A 31 2.24 2.75 5.34
C ILE A 31 2.31 3.88 6.36
N GLN A 32 1.23 4.61 6.59
CA GLN A 32 1.19 5.66 7.60
C GLN A 32 1.37 5.06 8.99
N ASN A 33 2.01 5.81 9.89
CA ASN A 33 2.17 5.42 11.29
C ASN A 33 0.81 5.27 11.99
N ASP A 34 0.77 4.46 13.07
CA ASP A 34 -0.49 4.11 13.71
C ASP A 34 -1.08 5.24 14.56
N VAL A 35 -0.29 6.20 14.98
CA VAL A 35 -0.82 7.40 15.64
C VAL A 35 -1.65 8.20 14.63
N GLY A 36 -1.10 8.44 13.44
CA GLY A 36 -1.84 9.07 12.34
C GLY A 36 -3.07 8.25 11.94
N ASN A 37 -2.93 6.94 11.84
CA ASN A 37 -4.04 6.05 11.49
C ASN A 37 -5.18 6.12 12.49
N ARG A 38 -4.87 6.36 13.76
CA ARG A 38 -5.89 6.48 14.80
C ARG A 38 -6.63 7.82 14.78
N TYR A 39 -5.91 8.90 14.58
CA TYR A 39 -6.45 10.25 14.80
C TYR A 39 -6.72 11.07 13.54
N SER A 40 -6.05 10.75 12.44
CA SER A 40 -6.23 11.51 11.19
C SER A 40 -7.43 11.00 10.38
N PRO A 41 -8.15 11.87 9.68
CA PRO A 41 -9.18 11.45 8.72
C PRO A 41 -8.57 10.83 7.45
N THR A 42 -7.25 10.95 7.27
CA THR A 42 -6.53 10.42 6.11
C THR A 42 -5.53 9.36 6.52
N THR A 43 -5.10 8.56 5.55
CA THR A 43 -3.96 7.66 5.72
C THR A 43 -3.06 7.74 4.49
N ILE A 44 -1.86 7.17 4.61
CA ILE A 44 -0.89 7.14 3.52
C ILE A 44 -0.74 5.69 3.07
N VAL A 45 -0.85 5.48 1.76
CA VAL A 45 -0.78 4.16 1.16
C VAL A 45 0.30 4.07 0.09
N ALA A 46 0.80 2.88 -0.14
CA ALA A 46 1.62 2.55 -1.30
C ALA A 46 0.80 1.66 -2.23
N ALA A 47 0.82 1.96 -3.53
CA ALA A 47 0.04 1.22 -4.51
C ALA A 47 0.53 -0.22 -4.63
N ILE A 48 -0.39 -1.14 -4.86
CA ILE A 48 -0.10 -2.54 -5.14
C ILE A 48 -0.58 -2.87 -6.56
N SER A 49 0.28 -3.50 -7.34
CA SER A 49 -0.05 -3.93 -8.70
C SER A 49 0.26 -5.41 -8.86
N ALA A 50 -0.20 -6.00 -9.97
CA ALA A 50 0.19 -7.35 -10.35
C ALA A 50 1.71 -7.40 -10.55
N ALA A 51 2.33 -8.52 -10.15
CA ALA A 51 3.78 -8.69 -10.29
C ALA A 51 4.17 -8.78 -11.77
N PHE A 52 5.34 -8.22 -12.09
CA PHE A 52 5.97 -8.38 -13.39
C PHE A 52 7.43 -8.80 -13.18
N GLU A 53 8.10 -9.21 -14.26
CA GLU A 53 9.43 -9.83 -14.14
C GLU A 53 10.50 -8.88 -13.63
N ARG A 54 10.48 -7.63 -14.12
CA ARG A 54 11.50 -6.65 -13.76
C ARG A 54 11.29 -6.16 -12.34
N THR A 55 12.38 -6.08 -11.56
CA THR A 55 12.36 -5.56 -10.21
C THR A 55 13.25 -4.34 -10.07
N TYR A 56 12.90 -3.48 -9.11
CA TYR A 56 13.67 -2.29 -8.75
C TYR A 56 13.73 -2.20 -7.23
N PRO A 57 14.71 -1.48 -6.64
CA PRO A 57 14.83 -1.38 -5.18
C PRO A 57 13.60 -0.81 -4.47
N PHE A 58 12.76 -0.05 -5.16
CA PHE A 58 11.53 0.51 -4.60
C PHE A 58 10.31 -0.41 -4.75
N LEU A 59 10.49 -1.63 -5.27
CA LEU A 59 9.43 -2.62 -5.42
C LEU A 59 9.64 -3.77 -4.44
N VAL A 60 8.55 -4.24 -3.83
CA VAL A 60 8.56 -5.41 -2.95
C VAL A 60 7.60 -6.45 -3.50
N ARG A 61 8.13 -7.61 -3.89
CA ARG A 61 7.30 -8.72 -4.40
C ARG A 61 6.58 -9.40 -3.25
N LEU A 62 5.33 -9.74 -3.51
CA LEU A 62 4.46 -10.51 -2.62
C LEU A 62 3.95 -11.72 -3.39
N SER A 63 3.92 -12.87 -2.72
CA SER A 63 3.33 -14.08 -3.31
C SER A 63 1.81 -14.05 -3.15
N ALA A 64 1.11 -14.75 -4.04
CA ALA A 64 -0.33 -14.94 -3.91
C ALA A 64 -0.67 -15.43 -2.50
N GLY A 65 -1.69 -14.85 -1.90
CA GLY A 65 -2.13 -15.13 -0.54
C GLY A 65 -1.60 -14.16 0.50
N GLU A 66 -0.42 -13.58 0.32
CA GLU A 66 0.08 -12.57 1.24
C GLU A 66 -0.82 -11.34 1.23
N GLY A 67 -1.12 -10.83 2.42
CA GLY A 67 -1.99 -9.65 2.55
C GLY A 67 -3.39 -9.84 2.02
N GLY A 68 -3.86 -11.07 1.83
CA GLY A 68 -5.16 -11.37 1.25
C GLY A 68 -5.24 -11.14 -0.26
N LEU A 69 -4.09 -11.00 -0.93
CA LEU A 69 -4.04 -10.79 -2.38
C LEU A 69 -4.21 -12.12 -3.12
N GLU A 70 -4.97 -12.10 -4.21
CA GLU A 70 -5.31 -13.33 -4.94
C GLU A 70 -4.18 -13.82 -5.85
N ARG A 71 -3.26 -12.94 -6.24
CA ARG A 71 -2.18 -13.26 -7.17
C ARG A 71 -0.87 -12.65 -6.70
N ASP A 72 0.22 -13.10 -7.32
CA ASP A 72 1.52 -12.48 -7.12
C ASP A 72 1.44 -10.99 -7.44
N SER A 73 1.96 -10.17 -6.54
CA SER A 73 1.78 -8.74 -6.58
C SER A 73 3.08 -8.03 -6.21
N MET A 74 3.09 -6.72 -6.38
CA MET A 74 4.21 -5.88 -5.98
C MET A 74 3.69 -4.64 -5.26
N VAL A 75 4.29 -4.33 -4.11
CA VAL A 75 4.14 -3.02 -3.49
C VAL A 75 5.07 -2.05 -4.22
N ASN A 76 4.54 -0.95 -4.71
CA ASN A 76 5.31 0.07 -5.41
C ASN A 76 5.52 1.28 -4.52
N ALA A 77 6.71 1.37 -3.90
CA ALA A 77 7.06 2.48 -3.02
C ALA A 77 7.37 3.79 -3.76
N SER A 78 7.32 3.79 -5.10
CA SER A 78 7.38 5.04 -5.86
C SER A 78 6.00 5.67 -6.07
N GLN A 79 4.93 4.95 -5.73
CA GLN A 79 3.55 5.44 -5.81
C GLN A 79 2.94 5.49 -4.42
N ILE A 80 3.25 6.57 -3.71
CA ILE A 80 2.78 6.83 -2.36
C ILE A 80 1.71 7.92 -2.46
N LEU A 81 0.54 7.66 -1.86
CA LEU A 81 -0.60 8.56 -1.94
C LEU A 81 -1.21 8.75 -0.56
N THR A 82 -1.70 9.96 -0.31
CA THR A 82 -2.55 10.23 0.84
C THR A 82 -4.00 10.11 0.39
N VAL A 83 -4.77 9.30 1.10
CA VAL A 83 -6.18 9.09 0.79
C VAL A 83 -7.03 9.33 2.02
N GLU A 84 -8.27 9.78 1.81
CA GLU A 84 -9.25 9.84 2.90
C GLU A 84 -9.62 8.43 3.32
N LYS A 85 -9.77 8.21 4.62
CA LYS A 85 -10.19 6.90 5.14
C LYS A 85 -11.52 6.44 4.57
N SER A 86 -12.39 7.36 4.17
CA SER A 86 -13.66 7.03 3.52
C SER A 86 -13.47 6.29 2.18
N ARG A 87 -12.28 6.35 1.59
CA ARG A 87 -11.98 5.62 0.36
C ARG A 87 -11.54 4.18 0.58
N LEU A 88 -11.34 3.77 1.82
CA LEU A 88 -10.99 2.39 2.17
C LEU A 88 -12.25 1.55 2.16
N VAL A 89 -12.35 0.63 1.19
CA VAL A 89 -13.58 -0.15 0.97
C VAL A 89 -13.66 -1.34 1.91
N LYS A 90 -12.61 -2.15 1.94
CA LYS A 90 -12.52 -3.29 2.86
C LYS A 90 -11.08 -3.72 3.08
N LYS A 91 -10.81 -4.28 4.24
CA LYS A 91 -9.52 -4.87 4.56
C LYS A 91 -9.41 -6.23 3.86
N LEU A 92 -8.32 -6.43 3.13
CA LEU A 92 -8.04 -7.70 2.46
C LEU A 92 -7.18 -8.60 3.33
N GLY A 93 -6.27 -8.03 4.10
CA GLY A 93 -5.34 -8.76 4.96
C GLY A 93 -4.29 -7.84 5.54
N SER A 94 -3.18 -8.43 5.97
CA SER A 94 -2.03 -7.68 6.52
C SER A 94 -0.74 -8.35 6.06
N LEU A 95 0.32 -7.58 5.94
CA LEU A 95 1.65 -8.12 5.64
C LEU A 95 2.38 -8.52 6.92
N SER A 96 3.28 -9.50 6.79
CA SER A 96 4.15 -9.92 7.88
C SER A 96 5.12 -8.81 8.28
N ALA A 97 5.68 -8.91 9.49
CA ALA A 97 6.71 -7.99 9.94
C ALA A 97 7.93 -8.02 9.02
N GLU A 98 8.31 -9.19 8.51
CA GLU A 98 9.41 -9.34 7.57
C GLU A 98 9.16 -8.58 6.27
N ARG A 99 7.96 -8.72 5.70
CA ARG A 99 7.60 -7.96 4.49
C ARG A 99 7.57 -6.46 4.76
N MET A 100 7.07 -6.06 5.92
CA MET A 100 7.04 -4.64 6.28
C MET A 100 8.44 -4.05 6.41
N GLN A 101 9.44 -4.82 6.89
CA GLN A 101 10.83 -4.36 6.89
C GLN A 101 11.34 -4.10 5.47
N GLN A 102 11.00 -4.96 4.52
CA GLN A 102 11.34 -4.77 3.11
C GLN A 102 10.65 -3.53 2.53
N VAL A 103 9.39 -3.33 2.87
CA VAL A 103 8.64 -2.13 2.46
C VAL A 103 9.28 -0.87 3.04
N ASP A 104 9.64 -0.89 4.32
CA ASP A 104 10.28 0.26 4.97
C ASP A 104 11.56 0.66 4.25
N ARG A 105 12.37 -0.31 3.87
CA ARG A 105 13.58 -0.02 3.11
C ARG A 105 13.26 0.53 1.72
N ALA A 106 12.31 -0.06 1.02
CA ALA A 106 11.88 0.41 -0.30
C ALA A 106 11.39 1.86 -0.24
N VAL A 107 10.65 2.22 0.80
CA VAL A 107 10.18 3.60 1.03
C VAL A 107 11.37 4.53 1.27
N ARG A 108 12.33 4.14 2.11
CA ARG A 108 13.53 4.96 2.35
C ARG A 108 14.31 5.20 1.06
N ILE A 109 14.48 4.17 0.25
CA ILE A 109 15.15 4.29 -1.06
C ILE A 109 14.38 5.22 -1.98
N SER A 110 13.08 5.01 -2.10
CA SER A 110 12.22 5.81 -2.98
C SER A 110 12.25 7.29 -2.63
N LEU A 111 12.31 7.61 -1.34
CA LEU A 111 12.28 8.99 -0.86
C LEU A 111 13.67 9.61 -0.69
N GLY A 112 14.72 8.87 -1.01
CA GLY A 112 16.08 9.40 -0.91
C GLY A 112 16.59 9.53 0.53
N LEU A 113 16.09 8.71 1.44
CA LEU A 113 16.43 8.73 2.85
C LEU A 113 17.55 7.75 3.20
N GLU A 114 18.12 7.10 2.21
CA GLU A 114 19.12 6.06 2.42
C GLU A 114 20.31 6.25 1.48
#